data_4dd9da96b0966950850c09121535e20a
#
_entry.id   4dd9da96b0966950850c09121535e20a
#
_cell.length_a   1.000
_cell.length_b   1.000
_cell.length_c   1.000
_cell.angle_alpha   90.00
_cell.angle_beta   90.00
_cell.angle_gamma   90.00
#
_symmetry.space_group_name_H-M   'P 1'
#
loop_
_entity.id
_entity.type
_entity.pdbx_description
1 polymer ?
#
loop_
_entity_poly.entity_id
_entity_poly.type
_entity_poly.pdbx_seq_one_letter_code
_entity_poly.pdbx_strand_id
1 'polypeptide(L)'
;TLRPARPGDIVILMRSPGMAAAAYQRALAAHGIDSVSDRSGSILDTSEAEILMALLAILDNPHQDVPLTAALASPVFGFTPDELAGLRAAAPEGDLYAALCAAPDAEKPAHFLAWLDALRAESADLPLPEFLDRVFDTTGMLDVFSALPDGAARVKNLSALRALAITAASNEGCSLLMFRT
;
A
#
# COMPACT_ATOMS: atom_id res chain seq x y z
N THR A 1 24.37 10.22 -39.57
CA THR A 1 25.39 10.77 -38.64
C THR A 1 25.57 9.77 -37.50
N LEU A 2 26.77 9.22 -37.34
CA LEU A 2 27.12 8.36 -36.21
C LEU A 2 27.29 9.25 -34.97
N ARG A 3 26.71 8.82 -33.84
CA ARG A 3 26.89 9.43 -32.50
C ARG A 3 27.31 8.36 -31.48
N PRO A 4 27.95 8.71 -30.38
CA PRO A 4 28.21 7.78 -29.29
C PRO A 4 26.90 7.17 -28.76
N ALA A 5 26.91 5.87 -28.46
CA ALA A 5 25.77 5.21 -27.82
C ALA A 5 25.52 5.75 -26.41
N ARG A 6 24.26 5.91 -26.06
CA ARG A 6 23.81 6.30 -24.71
C ARG A 6 23.15 5.09 -24.04
N PRO A 7 23.08 5.03 -22.70
CA PRO A 7 22.39 3.94 -22.01
C PRO A 7 20.97 3.67 -22.53
N GLY A 8 20.21 4.71 -22.89
CA GLY A 8 18.87 4.59 -23.47
C GLY A 8 18.79 3.98 -24.87
N ASP A 9 19.94 3.79 -25.56
CA ASP A 9 19.99 3.11 -26.84
C ASP A 9 20.20 1.59 -26.70
N ILE A 10 20.41 1.10 -25.47
CA ILE A 10 20.74 -0.29 -25.16
C ILE A 10 19.49 -1.00 -24.63
N VAL A 11 19.15 -2.13 -25.22
CA VAL A 11 18.04 -2.98 -24.79
C VAL A 11 18.56 -4.35 -24.42
N ILE A 12 18.15 -4.85 -23.26
CA ILE A 12 18.43 -6.21 -22.79
C ILE A 12 17.17 -7.04 -22.99
N LEU A 13 17.21 -8.01 -23.89
CA LEU A 13 16.11 -8.92 -24.15
C LEU A 13 16.28 -10.21 -23.35
N MET A 14 15.25 -10.60 -22.60
CA MET A 14 15.23 -11.83 -21.81
C MET A 14 13.99 -12.65 -22.14
N ARG A 15 14.17 -13.99 -22.23
CA ARG A 15 13.06 -14.92 -22.51
C ARG A 15 12.05 -14.95 -21.33
N SER A 16 12.54 -14.83 -20.10
CA SER A 16 11.75 -14.87 -18.88
C SER A 16 12.32 -13.84 -17.90
N PRO A 17 11.91 -12.57 -17.99
CA PRO A 17 12.50 -11.50 -17.18
C PRO A 17 12.27 -11.69 -15.67
N GLY A 18 11.09 -12.07 -15.24
CA GLY A 18 10.77 -12.41 -13.83
C GLY A 18 11.69 -11.81 -12.76
N MET A 19 12.17 -12.61 -11.83
CA MET A 19 13.14 -12.17 -10.81
C MET A 19 14.51 -11.75 -11.37
N ALA A 20 14.89 -12.22 -12.58
CA ALA A 20 16.17 -11.86 -13.19
C ALA A 20 16.21 -10.37 -13.55
N ALA A 21 15.11 -9.77 -14.00
CA ALA A 21 15.07 -8.34 -14.34
C ALA A 21 15.46 -7.45 -13.15
N ALA A 22 14.96 -7.73 -11.96
CA ALA A 22 15.31 -6.98 -10.76
C ALA A 22 16.80 -7.11 -10.37
N ALA A 23 17.41 -8.27 -10.62
CA ALA A 23 18.84 -8.46 -10.38
C ALA A 23 19.68 -7.65 -11.38
N TYR A 24 19.30 -7.63 -12.66
CA TYR A 24 19.96 -6.81 -13.68
C TYR A 24 19.80 -5.32 -13.39
N GLN A 25 18.62 -4.86 -13.03
CA GLN A 25 18.39 -3.45 -12.65
C GLN A 25 19.27 -3.02 -11.49
N ARG A 26 19.37 -3.83 -10.44
CA ARG A 26 20.26 -3.55 -9.29
C ARG A 26 21.73 -3.51 -9.69
N ALA A 27 22.16 -4.43 -10.53
CA ALA A 27 23.55 -4.46 -11.02
C ALA A 27 23.88 -3.22 -11.88
N LEU A 28 22.97 -2.81 -12.75
CA LEU A 28 23.12 -1.61 -13.59
C LEU A 28 23.14 -0.34 -12.72
N ALA A 29 22.23 -0.23 -11.76
CA ALA A 29 22.19 0.89 -10.82
C ALA A 29 23.46 1.01 -9.97
N ALA A 30 24.06 -0.11 -9.56
CA ALA A 30 25.37 -0.12 -8.88
C ALA A 30 26.51 0.47 -9.73
N HIS A 31 26.35 0.49 -11.05
CA HIS A 31 27.27 1.11 -12.00
C HIS A 31 26.78 2.50 -12.49
N GLY A 32 25.78 3.09 -11.86
CA GLY A 32 25.24 4.40 -12.23
C GLY A 32 24.45 4.41 -13.53
N ILE A 33 23.92 3.26 -13.96
CA ILE A 33 23.13 3.12 -15.19
C ILE A 33 21.67 2.90 -14.79
N ASP A 34 20.83 3.90 -15.04
CA ASP A 34 19.40 3.78 -14.87
C ASP A 34 18.79 2.86 -15.94
N SER A 35 17.92 1.96 -15.52
CA SER A 35 17.28 1.01 -16.41
C SER A 35 15.79 0.90 -16.11
N VAL A 36 15.00 0.69 -17.17
CA VAL A 36 13.56 0.49 -17.11
C VAL A 36 13.23 -0.92 -17.56
N SER A 37 12.41 -1.64 -16.83
CA SER A 37 11.90 -2.95 -17.25
C SER A 37 10.49 -2.79 -17.81
N ASP A 38 10.24 -3.37 -18.96
CA ASP A 38 8.92 -3.39 -19.61
C ASP A 38 7.91 -4.28 -18.86
N ARG A 39 8.41 -5.15 -17.98
CA ARG A 39 7.65 -5.90 -16.98
C ARG A 39 8.08 -5.42 -15.59
N SER A 40 7.67 -4.23 -15.20
CA SER A 40 7.43 -3.97 -13.79
C SER A 40 6.38 -4.99 -13.33
N GLY A 41 6.58 -5.64 -12.18
CA GLY A 41 5.59 -6.51 -11.55
C GLY A 41 4.22 -5.83 -11.51
N SER A 42 3.17 -6.57 -11.25
CA SER A 42 1.85 -5.96 -11.07
C SER A 42 1.97 -4.77 -10.12
N ILE A 43 1.31 -3.68 -10.42
CA ILE A 43 1.24 -2.52 -9.51
C ILE A 43 0.75 -2.94 -8.13
N LEU A 44 -0.04 -4.01 -8.07
CA LEU A 44 -0.56 -4.62 -6.85
C LEU A 44 0.51 -5.33 -6.01
N ASP A 45 1.67 -5.67 -6.61
CA ASP A 45 2.78 -6.33 -5.92
C ASP A 45 3.76 -5.31 -5.30
N THR A 46 3.42 -4.03 -5.31
CA THR A 46 4.22 -2.97 -4.68
C THR A 46 3.83 -2.78 -3.22
N SER A 47 4.78 -2.43 -2.36
CA SER A 47 4.55 -2.30 -0.92
C SER A 47 3.47 -1.29 -0.57
N GLU A 48 3.41 -0.16 -1.29
CA GLU A 48 2.37 0.86 -1.11
C GLU A 48 0.98 0.36 -1.52
N ALA A 49 0.89 -0.47 -2.56
CA ALA A 49 -0.35 -1.10 -2.98
C ALA A 49 -0.81 -2.16 -1.97
N GLU A 50 0.11 -3.01 -1.50
CA GLU A 50 -0.19 -4.01 -0.46
C GLU A 50 -0.73 -3.34 0.81
N ILE A 51 -0.14 -2.21 1.23
CA ILE A 51 -0.60 -1.45 2.39
C ILE A 51 -1.99 -0.84 2.12
N LEU A 52 -2.23 -0.24 0.95
CA LEU A 52 -3.55 0.27 0.59
C LEU A 52 -4.59 -0.86 0.61
N MET A 53 -4.29 -2.02 0.02
CA MET A 53 -5.18 -3.17 0.03
C MET A 53 -5.43 -3.70 1.46
N ALA A 54 -4.43 -3.66 2.33
CA ALA A 54 -4.58 -4.00 3.75
C ALA A 54 -5.52 -3.00 4.47
N LEU A 55 -5.38 -1.69 4.21
CA LEU A 55 -6.27 -0.67 4.76
C LEU A 55 -7.73 -0.90 4.31
N LEU A 56 -7.94 -1.15 3.02
CA LEU A 56 -9.28 -1.46 2.50
C LEU A 56 -9.85 -2.75 3.09
N ALA A 57 -8.98 -3.75 3.36
CA ALA A 57 -9.39 -5.00 3.99
C ALA A 57 -9.90 -4.82 5.41
N ILE A 58 -9.21 -4.01 6.23
CA ILE A 58 -9.61 -3.77 7.61
C ILE A 58 -10.80 -2.82 7.73
N LEU A 59 -10.98 -1.91 6.77
CA LEU A 59 -12.17 -1.07 6.68
C LEU A 59 -13.43 -1.90 6.42
N ASP A 60 -13.32 -2.95 5.60
CA ASP A 60 -14.39 -3.94 5.40
C ASP A 60 -14.57 -4.82 6.65
N ASN A 61 -13.50 -5.49 7.08
CA ASN A 61 -13.51 -6.35 8.26
C ASN A 61 -12.21 -6.24 9.07
N PRO A 62 -12.22 -5.58 10.25
CA PRO A 62 -11.03 -5.38 11.07
C PRO A 62 -10.54 -6.64 11.79
N HIS A 63 -11.33 -7.71 11.83
CA HIS A 63 -11.00 -8.97 12.48
C HIS A 63 -10.06 -9.87 11.67
N GLN A 64 -9.31 -9.29 10.73
CA GLN A 64 -8.31 -9.98 9.91
C GLN A 64 -6.90 -9.61 10.39
N ASP A 65 -6.28 -10.47 11.18
CA ASP A 65 -4.98 -10.18 11.83
C ASP A 65 -3.87 -9.84 10.83
N VAL A 66 -3.81 -10.49 9.67
CA VAL A 66 -2.72 -10.26 8.69
C VAL A 66 -2.83 -8.87 8.06
N PRO A 67 -3.95 -8.45 7.46
CA PRO A 67 -4.10 -7.08 6.96
C PRO A 67 -3.99 -6.04 8.07
N LEU A 68 -4.54 -6.30 9.26
CA LEU A 68 -4.46 -5.39 10.38
C LEU A 68 -3.01 -5.17 10.82
N THR A 69 -2.23 -6.23 10.96
CA THR A 69 -0.80 -6.13 11.28
C THR A 69 -0.04 -5.35 10.20
N ALA A 70 -0.31 -5.61 8.91
CA ALA A 70 0.33 -4.91 7.80
C ALA A 70 -0.01 -3.39 7.82
N ALA A 71 -1.26 -3.04 8.08
CA ALA A 71 -1.69 -1.65 8.20
C ALA A 71 -1.01 -0.94 9.39
N LEU A 72 -1.04 -1.53 10.58
CA LEU A 72 -0.45 -0.97 11.79
C LEU A 72 1.07 -0.79 11.68
N ALA A 73 1.79 -1.81 11.16
CA ALA A 73 3.23 -1.76 10.97
C ALA A 73 3.66 -0.86 9.80
N SER A 74 2.72 -0.37 8.99
CA SER A 74 3.03 0.48 7.85
C SER A 74 3.61 1.84 8.27
N PRO A 75 4.34 2.53 7.39
CA PRO A 75 4.81 3.89 7.66
C PRO A 75 3.70 4.89 7.98
N VAL A 76 2.46 4.57 7.63
CA VAL A 76 1.27 5.41 7.88
C VAL A 76 0.93 5.47 9.36
N PHE A 77 0.88 4.32 10.04
CA PHE A 77 0.55 4.25 11.47
C PHE A 77 1.76 4.04 12.37
N GLY A 78 2.85 3.49 11.84
CA GLY A 78 4.15 3.45 12.48
C GLY A 78 4.23 2.65 13.78
N PHE A 79 3.42 1.59 13.93
CA PHE A 79 3.57 0.69 15.07
C PHE A 79 4.84 -0.13 14.93
N THR A 80 5.64 -0.16 15.98
CA THR A 80 6.82 -1.00 16.04
C THR A 80 6.47 -2.46 16.34
N PRO A 81 7.35 -3.42 15.98
CA PRO A 81 7.13 -4.82 16.35
C PRO A 81 6.94 -5.04 17.86
N ASP A 82 7.64 -4.26 18.69
CA ASP A 82 7.54 -4.36 20.16
C ASP A 82 6.18 -3.85 20.67
N GLU A 83 5.65 -2.77 20.08
CA GLU A 83 4.31 -2.28 20.40
C GLU A 83 3.22 -3.30 20.04
N LEU A 84 3.32 -3.91 18.84
CA LEU A 84 2.39 -4.96 18.42
C LEU A 84 2.49 -6.21 19.29
N ALA A 85 3.69 -6.63 19.65
CA ALA A 85 3.91 -7.73 20.58
C ALA A 85 3.37 -7.41 21.97
N GLY A 86 3.53 -6.18 22.44
CA GLY A 86 3.00 -5.70 23.72
C GLY A 86 1.47 -5.74 23.76
N LEU A 87 0.79 -5.29 22.70
CA LEU A 87 -0.67 -5.40 22.59
C LEU A 87 -1.12 -6.86 22.67
N ARG A 88 -0.43 -7.74 21.92
CA ARG A 88 -0.78 -9.16 21.91
C ARG A 88 -0.51 -9.85 23.26
N ALA A 89 0.56 -9.47 23.95
CA ALA A 89 0.89 -10.00 25.27
C ALA A 89 -0.10 -9.54 26.34
N ALA A 90 -0.60 -8.32 26.24
CA ALA A 90 -1.61 -7.79 27.17
C ALA A 90 -3.00 -8.43 26.96
N ALA A 91 -3.34 -8.84 25.75
CA ALA A 91 -4.58 -9.51 25.41
C ALA A 91 -4.30 -10.76 24.54
N PRO A 92 -3.86 -11.87 25.14
CA PRO A 92 -3.44 -13.07 24.40
C PRO A 92 -4.60 -13.83 23.74
N GLU A 93 -5.81 -13.63 24.23
CA GLU A 93 -7.02 -14.25 23.69
C GLU A 93 -7.70 -13.32 22.65
N GLY A 94 -8.34 -13.92 21.65
CA GLY A 94 -9.00 -13.19 20.57
C GLY A 94 -8.05 -12.79 19.44
N ASP A 95 -8.50 -11.89 18.58
CA ASP A 95 -7.73 -11.33 17.47
C ASP A 95 -6.99 -10.03 17.88
N LEU A 96 -6.17 -9.52 16.96
CA LEU A 96 -5.40 -8.29 17.19
C LEU A 96 -6.31 -7.06 17.36
N TYR A 97 -7.47 -7.05 16.69
CA TYR A 97 -8.43 -5.95 16.82
C TYR A 97 -9.02 -5.90 18.24
N ALA A 98 -9.35 -7.05 18.82
CA ALA A 98 -9.78 -7.12 20.23
C ALA A 98 -8.69 -6.63 21.18
N ALA A 99 -7.42 -6.94 20.91
CA ALA A 99 -6.29 -6.44 21.69
C ALA A 99 -6.13 -4.92 21.60
N LEU A 100 -6.34 -4.33 20.41
CA LEU A 100 -6.37 -2.86 20.24
C LEU A 100 -7.49 -2.22 21.05
N CYS A 101 -8.71 -2.78 20.98
CA CYS A 101 -9.87 -2.29 21.75
C CYS A 101 -9.67 -2.39 23.26
N ALA A 102 -8.87 -3.34 23.73
CA ALA A 102 -8.54 -3.50 25.14
C ALA A 102 -7.49 -2.50 25.67
N ALA A 103 -6.87 -1.69 24.79
CA ALA A 103 -5.85 -0.70 25.12
C ALA A 103 -6.28 0.74 24.76
N PRO A 104 -7.45 1.23 25.26
CA PRO A 104 -8.02 2.52 24.82
C PRO A 104 -7.21 3.73 25.29
N ASP A 105 -6.44 3.58 26.36
CA ASP A 105 -5.64 4.67 26.96
C ASP A 105 -4.29 4.87 26.25
N ALA A 106 -3.91 3.98 25.37
CA ALA A 106 -2.69 4.11 24.57
C ALA A 106 -2.95 5.02 23.34
N GLU A 107 -2.12 6.05 23.16
CA GLU A 107 -2.32 7.10 22.17
C GLU A 107 -2.46 6.56 20.72
N LYS A 108 -1.55 5.69 20.30
CA LYS A 108 -1.58 5.11 18.94
C LYS A 108 -2.79 4.21 18.69
N PRO A 109 -3.12 3.23 19.56
CA PRO A 109 -4.35 2.44 19.45
C PRO A 109 -5.61 3.30 19.40
N ALA A 110 -5.75 4.28 20.29
CA ALA A 110 -6.91 5.17 20.32
C ALA A 110 -7.05 5.99 19.01
N HIS A 111 -5.95 6.55 18.51
CA HIS A 111 -5.93 7.29 17.25
C HIS A 111 -6.32 6.40 16.07
N PHE A 112 -5.74 5.20 15.98
CA PHE A 112 -6.06 4.23 14.92
C PHE A 112 -7.53 3.80 14.96
N LEU A 113 -8.07 3.46 16.14
CA LEU A 113 -9.46 3.05 16.27
C LEU A 113 -10.43 4.17 15.89
N ALA A 114 -10.16 5.42 16.33
CA ALA A 114 -10.97 6.57 15.95
C ALA A 114 -10.97 6.81 14.44
N TRP A 115 -9.81 6.69 13.77
CA TRP A 115 -9.68 6.76 12.33
C TRP A 115 -10.48 5.64 11.62
N LEU A 116 -10.33 4.40 12.11
CA LEU A 116 -11.00 3.23 11.53
C LEU A 116 -12.53 3.37 11.62
N ASP A 117 -13.04 3.74 12.79
CA ASP A 117 -14.49 3.90 13.02
C ASP A 117 -15.08 5.02 12.17
N ALA A 118 -14.40 6.17 12.06
CA ALA A 118 -14.82 7.28 11.22
C ALA A 118 -14.95 6.88 9.74
N LEU A 119 -13.92 6.24 9.17
CA LEU A 119 -13.94 5.83 7.77
C LEU A 119 -14.93 4.68 7.50
N ARG A 120 -15.11 3.77 8.44
CA ARG A 120 -16.12 2.71 8.31
C ARG A 120 -17.54 3.28 8.27
N ALA A 121 -17.81 4.32 9.06
CA ALA A 121 -19.10 5.01 9.01
C ALA A 121 -19.35 5.69 7.64
N GLU A 122 -18.31 6.27 7.02
CA GLU A 122 -18.39 6.92 5.71
C GLU A 122 -18.45 5.93 4.53
N SER A 123 -17.94 4.71 4.71
CA SER A 123 -17.74 3.72 3.61
C SER A 123 -19.03 3.27 2.92
N ALA A 124 -20.19 3.35 3.61
CA ALA A 124 -21.48 2.95 3.07
C ALA A 124 -22.07 4.00 2.10
N ASP A 125 -21.69 5.26 2.26
CA ASP A 125 -22.31 6.40 1.58
C ASP A 125 -21.47 6.94 0.42
N LEU A 126 -20.16 6.60 0.35
CA LEU A 126 -19.25 7.15 -0.63
C LEU A 126 -18.98 6.16 -1.79
N PRO A 127 -18.97 6.65 -3.04
CA PRO A 127 -18.43 5.89 -4.17
C PRO A 127 -16.97 5.53 -3.95
N LEU A 128 -16.53 4.36 -4.45
CA LEU A 128 -15.17 3.86 -4.24
C LEU A 128 -14.04 4.87 -4.54
N PRO A 129 -14.07 5.65 -5.64
CA PRO A 129 -13.03 6.64 -5.90
C PRO A 129 -12.95 7.75 -4.84
N GLU A 130 -14.11 8.26 -4.40
CA GLU A 130 -14.21 9.29 -3.36
C GLU A 130 -13.79 8.72 -1.99
N PHE A 131 -14.13 7.48 -1.73
CA PHE A 131 -13.70 6.78 -0.53
C PHE A 131 -12.18 6.58 -0.49
N LEU A 132 -11.54 6.24 -1.62
CA LEU A 132 -10.08 6.18 -1.72
C LEU A 132 -9.43 7.55 -1.47
N ASP A 133 -10.01 8.63 -1.99
CA ASP A 133 -9.53 9.98 -1.71
C ASP A 133 -9.59 10.28 -0.21
N ARG A 134 -10.68 9.89 0.46
CA ARG A 134 -10.80 10.01 1.92
C ARG A 134 -9.74 9.20 2.67
N VAL A 135 -9.46 7.97 2.23
CA VAL A 135 -8.38 7.15 2.81
C VAL A 135 -7.04 7.86 2.65
N PHE A 136 -6.71 8.38 1.46
CA PHE A 136 -5.45 9.10 1.22
C PHE A 136 -5.34 10.37 2.08
N ASP A 137 -6.41 11.17 2.14
CA ASP A 137 -6.41 12.44 2.88
C ASP A 137 -6.28 12.23 4.38
N THR A 138 -7.04 11.28 4.94
CA THR A 138 -7.06 11.04 6.39
C THR A 138 -5.83 10.32 6.92
N THR A 139 -5.18 9.53 6.08
CA THR A 139 -3.94 8.83 6.42
C THR A 139 -2.68 9.63 6.08
N GLY A 140 -2.77 10.66 5.24
CA GLY A 140 -1.59 11.32 4.67
C GLY A 140 -0.71 10.39 3.84
N MET A 141 -1.27 9.29 3.32
CA MET A 141 -0.52 8.21 2.68
C MET A 141 0.34 8.70 1.53
N LEU A 142 -0.15 9.63 0.72
CA LEU A 142 0.61 10.19 -0.40
C LEU A 142 1.87 10.93 0.07
N ASP A 143 1.75 11.73 1.14
CA ASP A 143 2.89 12.47 1.70
C ASP A 143 3.89 11.53 2.36
N VAL A 144 3.40 10.57 3.16
CA VAL A 144 4.24 9.55 3.82
C VAL A 144 5.06 8.78 2.78
N PHE A 145 4.42 8.26 1.73
CA PHE A 145 5.13 7.49 0.71
C PHE A 145 6.01 8.37 -0.20
N SER A 146 5.68 9.64 -0.40
CA SER A 146 6.52 10.57 -1.15
C SER A 146 7.86 10.84 -0.47
N ALA A 147 7.89 10.79 0.86
CA ALA A 147 9.09 11.00 1.67
C ALA A 147 10.04 9.76 1.75
N LEU A 148 9.57 8.59 1.30
CA LEU A 148 10.37 7.36 1.29
C LEU A 148 11.27 7.28 0.04
N PRO A 149 12.29 6.39 0.05
CA PRO A 149 13.06 6.09 -1.17
C PRO A 149 12.12 5.73 -2.33
N ASP A 150 12.44 6.22 -3.53
CA ASP A 150 11.62 6.10 -4.73
C ASP A 150 10.20 6.72 -4.62
N GLY A 151 10.05 7.75 -3.77
CA GLY A 151 8.76 8.35 -3.42
C GLY A 151 7.91 8.75 -4.63
N ALA A 152 8.52 9.34 -5.66
CA ALA A 152 7.80 9.71 -6.90
C ALA A 152 7.18 8.49 -7.60
N ALA A 153 7.88 7.34 -7.62
CA ALA A 153 7.35 6.10 -8.20
C ALA A 153 6.21 5.53 -7.35
N ARG A 154 6.33 5.58 -6.02
CA ARG A 154 5.30 5.12 -5.07
C ARG A 154 4.01 5.93 -5.20
N VAL A 155 4.10 7.25 -5.22
CA VAL A 155 2.93 8.14 -5.43
C VAL A 155 2.29 7.89 -6.79
N LYS A 156 3.09 7.65 -7.84
CA LYS A 156 2.57 7.28 -9.16
C LYS A 156 1.79 5.94 -9.11
N ASN A 157 2.28 4.95 -8.37
CA ASN A 157 1.59 3.67 -8.20
C ASN A 157 0.25 3.84 -7.47
N LEU A 158 0.21 4.59 -6.37
CA LEU A 158 -1.03 4.91 -5.66
C LEU A 158 -2.02 5.68 -6.55
N SER A 159 -1.55 6.64 -7.34
CA SER A 159 -2.39 7.38 -8.29
C SER A 159 -2.95 6.48 -9.40
N ALA A 160 -2.17 5.49 -9.85
CA ALA A 160 -2.64 4.52 -10.84
C ALA A 160 -3.66 3.55 -10.25
N LEU A 161 -3.53 3.13 -8.99
CA LEU A 161 -4.55 2.35 -8.28
C LEU A 161 -5.87 3.12 -8.16
N ARG A 162 -5.79 4.43 -7.84
CA ARG A 162 -6.97 5.30 -7.85
C ARG A 162 -7.63 5.35 -9.24
N ALA A 163 -6.85 5.47 -10.31
CA ALA A 163 -7.37 5.48 -11.67
C ALA A 163 -8.04 4.14 -12.05
N LEU A 164 -7.49 3.01 -11.60
CA LEU A 164 -8.11 1.70 -11.75
C LEU A 164 -9.45 1.62 -11.01
N ALA A 165 -9.55 2.16 -9.79
CA ALA A 165 -10.80 2.21 -9.04
C ALA A 165 -11.87 3.05 -9.75
N ILE A 166 -11.50 4.19 -10.35
CA ILE A 166 -12.41 5.01 -11.17
C ILE A 166 -12.95 4.21 -12.36
N THR A 167 -12.06 3.48 -13.05
CA THR A 167 -12.43 2.66 -14.20
C THR A 167 -13.35 1.50 -13.78
N ALA A 168 -13.05 0.84 -12.67
CA ALA A 168 -13.87 -0.24 -12.13
C ALA A 168 -15.25 0.26 -11.71
N ALA A 169 -15.32 1.40 -11.02
CA ALA A 169 -16.58 2.02 -10.60
C ALA A 169 -17.48 2.43 -11.80
N SER A 170 -16.87 2.83 -12.92
CA SER A 170 -17.60 3.23 -14.14
C SER A 170 -18.21 2.04 -14.87
N ASN A 171 -17.66 0.84 -14.71
CA ASN A 171 -18.07 -0.34 -15.47
C ASN A 171 -19.21 -1.15 -14.84
N GLU A 172 -19.45 -1.13 -13.54
CA GLU A 172 -20.59 -1.85 -12.91
C GLU A 172 -20.67 -1.61 -11.39
N GLY A 173 -20.91 -0.43 -10.89
CA GLY A 173 -21.25 -0.20 -9.47
C GLY A 173 -20.34 -0.96 -8.47
N CYS A 174 -19.04 -0.99 -8.73
CA CYS A 174 -18.06 -1.77 -8.00
C CYS A 174 -18.04 -1.34 -6.53
N SER A 175 -18.41 -2.25 -5.64
CA SER A 175 -18.25 -2.04 -4.19
C SER A 175 -16.81 -2.27 -3.76
N LEU A 176 -16.45 -1.80 -2.56
CA LEU A 176 -15.14 -2.04 -1.93
C LEU A 176 -14.74 -3.53 -1.97
N LEU A 177 -15.70 -4.42 -1.78
CA LEU A 177 -15.51 -5.88 -1.79
C LEU A 177 -15.06 -6.39 -3.18
N MET A 178 -15.66 -5.88 -4.25
CA MET A 178 -15.34 -6.29 -5.63
C MET A 178 -13.99 -5.74 -6.11
N PHE A 179 -13.55 -4.61 -5.58
CA PHE A 179 -12.24 -4.05 -5.93
C PHE A 179 -11.07 -4.88 -5.37
N ARG A 180 -11.31 -5.67 -4.32
CA ARG A 180 -10.30 -6.52 -3.65
C ARG A 180 -10.14 -7.91 -4.28
N THR A 181 -11.03 -8.35 -5.15
CA THR A 181 -10.99 -9.65 -5.84
C THR A 181 -10.36 -9.53 -7.21
#